data_92573ae2a039d4a0bb96b9d83d57fce3
#
_entry.id   92573ae2a039d4a0bb96b9d83d57fce3
#
_cell.length_a   1.000
_cell.length_b   1.000
_cell.length_c   1.000
_cell.angle_alpha   90.00
_cell.angle_beta   90.00
_cell.angle_gamma   90.00
#
_symmetry.space_group_name_H-M   'P 1'
#
loop_
_entity.id
_entity.type
_entity.pdbx_description
1 polymer ?
#
loop_
_entity_poly.entity_id
_entity_poly.type
_entity_poly.pdbx_seq_one_letter_code
_entity_poly.pdbx_strand_id
1 'polypeptide(L)'
;RSKLAAGILGGLDNIHIKPGVKVLYLGAASGTSVSHVADVVGPEGIVYAVEFSHRSGRDLINMAKKRTNVIPIIEDARHPAKYRMLVGSVDTIFADVAQPDQARIVAFNAEYFLKNGGHAVISIKASCIDSTAQPEAVFAEEVNKLKKSSFRPREQLTLEPYERDHAMLVAQYQRHK
;
A
#
# COMPACT_ATOMS: atom_id res chain seq x y z
N ARG A 1 11.84 -10.15 -2.01
CA ARG A 1 11.14 -10.54 -0.79
C ARG A 1 10.01 -9.57 -0.47
N SER A 2 8.96 -10.10 0.11
CA SER A 2 7.80 -9.30 0.46
C SER A 2 8.04 -8.53 1.76
N LYS A 3 7.86 -7.22 1.74
CA LYS A 3 7.87 -6.39 2.94
C LYS A 3 6.69 -6.72 3.84
N LEU A 4 5.60 -7.18 3.26
CA LEU A 4 4.44 -7.65 3.98
C LEU A 4 4.79 -8.87 4.85
N ALA A 5 5.55 -9.83 4.29
CA ALA A 5 6.02 -10.97 5.04
C ALA A 5 6.95 -10.54 6.19
N ALA A 6 7.84 -9.56 5.95
CA ALA A 6 8.70 -9.01 7.00
C ALA A 6 7.87 -8.39 8.13
N GLY A 7 6.81 -7.67 7.80
CA GLY A 7 5.90 -7.11 8.80
C GLY A 7 5.22 -8.18 9.65
N ILE A 8 4.74 -9.26 9.02
CA ILE A 8 4.12 -10.39 9.74
C ILE A 8 5.14 -11.03 10.70
N LEU A 9 6.34 -11.32 10.20
CA LEU A 9 7.40 -11.90 11.01
C LEU A 9 7.83 -10.98 12.16
N GLY A 10 7.72 -9.67 11.94
CA GLY A 10 8.03 -8.67 12.96
C GLY A 10 6.96 -8.47 14.02
N GLY A 11 5.76 -9.04 13.84
CA GLY A 11 4.72 -9.04 14.85
C GLY A 11 3.50 -8.18 14.60
N LEU A 12 3.22 -7.80 13.35
CA LEU A 12 1.93 -7.18 13.04
C LEU A 12 0.80 -8.17 13.26
N ASP A 13 -0.18 -7.78 14.06
CA ASP A 13 -1.30 -8.67 14.41
C ASP A 13 -2.32 -8.79 13.29
N ASN A 14 -2.54 -7.73 12.54
CA ASN A 14 -3.58 -7.71 11.51
C ASN A 14 -3.14 -6.83 10.33
N ILE A 15 -3.00 -7.44 9.18
CA ILE A 15 -2.62 -6.77 7.94
C ILE A 15 -3.80 -6.39 7.07
N HIS A 16 -5.01 -6.79 7.47
CA HIS A 16 -6.26 -6.50 6.74
C HIS A 16 -6.28 -6.99 5.29
N ILE A 17 -5.47 -7.98 4.98
CA ILE A 17 -5.44 -8.68 3.69
C ILE A 17 -5.81 -10.14 3.97
N LYS A 18 -6.98 -10.55 3.53
CA LYS A 18 -7.57 -11.87 3.81
C LYS A 18 -8.44 -12.30 2.64
N PRO A 19 -8.90 -13.57 2.60
CA PRO A 19 -9.74 -14.03 1.50
C PRO A 19 -10.97 -13.16 1.26
N GLY A 20 -11.24 -12.85 0.00
CA GLY A 20 -12.38 -12.06 -0.43
C GLY A 20 -12.21 -10.54 -0.40
N VAL A 21 -11.10 -10.05 0.12
CA VAL A 21 -10.84 -8.61 0.25
C VAL A 21 -10.45 -8.00 -1.09
N LYS A 22 -10.89 -6.78 -1.32
CA LYS A 22 -10.45 -5.97 -2.46
C LYS A 22 -9.34 -5.03 -2.01
N VAL A 23 -8.19 -5.12 -2.66
CA VAL A 23 -6.97 -4.38 -2.31
C VAL A 23 -6.57 -3.46 -3.46
N LEU A 24 -6.26 -2.22 -3.11
CA LEU A 24 -5.55 -1.30 -4.02
C LEU A 24 -4.08 -1.31 -3.62
N TYR A 25 -3.23 -1.79 -4.50
CA TYR A 25 -1.79 -1.90 -4.25
C TYR A 25 -1.07 -0.77 -5.00
N LEU A 26 -0.50 0.16 -4.26
CA LEU A 26 0.24 1.31 -4.82
C LEU A 26 1.73 1.01 -4.80
N GLY A 27 2.37 1.10 -5.96
CA GLY A 27 3.79 0.79 -6.11
C GLY A 27 4.03 -0.71 -6.32
N ALA A 28 3.31 -1.30 -7.27
CA ALA A 28 3.30 -2.75 -7.50
C ALA A 28 4.62 -3.32 -8.03
N ALA A 29 5.49 -2.49 -8.58
CA ALA A 29 6.76 -2.91 -9.21
C ALA A 29 6.54 -4.02 -10.23
N SER A 30 7.34 -5.08 -10.20
CA SER A 30 7.23 -6.21 -11.14
C SER A 30 6.09 -7.19 -10.81
N GLY A 31 5.47 -7.03 -9.64
CA GLY A 31 4.32 -7.82 -9.24
C GLY A 31 4.61 -8.98 -8.28
N THR A 32 5.85 -9.16 -7.82
CA THR A 32 6.19 -10.26 -6.90
C THR A 32 5.34 -10.22 -5.63
N SER A 33 5.31 -9.08 -4.94
CA SER A 33 4.49 -8.93 -3.72
C SER A 33 3.00 -8.96 -4.05
N VAL A 34 2.61 -8.38 -5.19
CA VAL A 34 1.22 -8.43 -5.66
C VAL A 34 0.74 -9.85 -5.84
N SER A 35 1.59 -10.74 -6.37
CA SER A 35 1.22 -12.14 -6.55
C SER A 35 0.91 -12.83 -5.23
N HIS A 36 1.67 -12.52 -4.18
CA HIS A 36 1.41 -13.06 -2.84
C HIS A 36 0.09 -12.53 -2.27
N VAL A 37 -0.18 -11.24 -2.44
CA VAL A 37 -1.45 -10.64 -2.01
C VAL A 37 -2.62 -11.28 -2.77
N ALA A 38 -2.47 -11.46 -4.09
CA ALA A 38 -3.49 -12.10 -4.92
C ALA A 38 -3.82 -13.52 -4.45
N ASP A 39 -2.79 -14.28 -4.06
CA ASP A 39 -2.99 -15.63 -3.56
C ASP A 39 -3.75 -15.61 -2.21
N VAL A 40 -3.49 -14.63 -1.36
CA VAL A 40 -4.19 -14.51 -0.08
C VAL A 40 -5.66 -14.14 -0.27
N VAL A 41 -5.96 -13.16 -1.13
CA VAL A 41 -7.34 -12.72 -1.32
C VAL A 41 -8.17 -13.73 -2.11
N GLY A 42 -7.53 -14.59 -2.89
CA GLY A 42 -8.17 -15.68 -3.60
C GLY A 42 -9.12 -15.24 -4.71
N PRO A 43 -9.87 -16.19 -5.28
CA PRO A 43 -10.70 -15.92 -6.46
C PRO A 43 -11.88 -14.96 -6.20
N GLU A 44 -12.30 -14.83 -4.95
CA GLU A 44 -13.37 -13.90 -4.57
C GLU A 44 -12.85 -12.48 -4.33
N GLY A 45 -11.52 -12.29 -4.18
CA GLY A 45 -10.89 -11.00 -3.97
C GLY A 45 -10.40 -10.39 -5.27
N ILE A 46 -9.93 -9.14 -5.18
CA ILE A 46 -9.35 -8.41 -6.31
C ILE A 46 -8.14 -7.63 -5.80
N VAL A 47 -7.07 -7.58 -6.61
CA VAL A 47 -5.94 -6.70 -6.37
C VAL A 47 -5.82 -5.75 -7.58
N TYR A 48 -6.06 -4.48 -7.33
CA TYR A 48 -5.77 -3.42 -8.31
C TYR A 48 -4.33 -2.99 -8.09
N ALA A 49 -3.47 -3.26 -9.05
CA ALA A 49 -2.02 -3.05 -8.91
C ALA A 49 -1.57 -1.86 -9.73
N VAL A 50 -1.19 -0.78 -9.08
CA VAL A 50 -0.78 0.48 -9.72
C VAL A 50 0.73 0.57 -9.76
N GLU A 51 1.28 0.77 -10.95
CA GLU A 51 2.71 0.91 -11.17
C GLU A 51 2.97 1.93 -12.26
N PHE A 52 3.83 2.92 -12.00
CA PHE A 52 4.14 3.98 -12.95
C PHE A 52 5.20 3.58 -13.98
N SER A 53 6.16 2.76 -13.59
CA SER A 53 7.26 2.36 -14.48
C SER A 53 6.76 1.42 -15.58
N HIS A 54 6.96 1.79 -16.84
CA HIS A 54 6.60 0.93 -17.95
C HIS A 54 7.43 -0.35 -17.98
N ARG A 55 8.67 -0.28 -17.54
CA ARG A 55 9.56 -1.45 -17.47
C ARG A 55 9.03 -2.47 -16.46
N SER A 56 8.77 -2.05 -15.23
CA SER A 56 8.18 -2.91 -14.21
C SER A 56 6.77 -3.31 -14.58
N GLY A 57 6.04 -2.41 -15.25
CA GLY A 57 4.67 -2.65 -15.70
C GLY A 57 4.54 -3.82 -16.67
N ARG A 58 5.54 -4.07 -17.51
CA ARG A 58 5.54 -5.24 -18.40
C ARG A 58 5.53 -6.53 -17.62
N ASP A 59 6.38 -6.63 -16.60
CA ASP A 59 6.45 -7.82 -15.75
C ASP A 59 5.17 -7.99 -14.95
N LEU A 60 4.61 -6.88 -14.46
CA LEU A 60 3.34 -6.87 -13.75
C LEU A 60 2.20 -7.38 -14.65
N ILE A 61 2.11 -6.90 -15.88
CA ILE A 61 1.10 -7.35 -16.85
C ILE A 61 1.27 -8.84 -17.14
N ASN A 62 2.50 -9.29 -17.33
CA ASN A 62 2.77 -10.71 -17.59
C ASN A 62 2.35 -11.59 -16.41
N MET A 63 2.60 -11.16 -15.19
CA MET A 63 2.15 -11.85 -14.00
C MET A 63 0.62 -11.88 -13.92
N ALA A 64 -0.03 -10.74 -14.21
CA ALA A 64 -1.48 -10.60 -14.16
C ALA A 64 -2.21 -11.50 -15.17
N LYS A 65 -1.59 -11.82 -16.29
CA LYS A 65 -2.16 -12.75 -17.29
C LYS A 65 -2.39 -14.14 -16.73
N LYS A 66 -1.66 -14.51 -15.69
CA LYS A 66 -1.75 -15.83 -15.04
C LYS A 66 -2.70 -15.82 -13.84
N ARG A 67 -3.26 -14.67 -13.50
CA ARG A 67 -4.12 -14.51 -12.34
C ARG A 67 -5.36 -13.70 -12.69
N THR A 68 -6.54 -14.30 -12.49
CA THR A 68 -7.80 -13.65 -12.85
C THR A 68 -8.20 -12.54 -11.87
N ASN A 69 -7.58 -12.49 -10.70
CA ASN A 69 -7.91 -11.54 -9.64
C ASN A 69 -6.94 -10.38 -9.52
N VAL A 70 -6.04 -10.19 -10.47
CA VAL A 70 -5.11 -9.05 -10.52
C VAL A 70 -5.44 -8.16 -11.71
N ILE A 71 -5.65 -6.88 -11.44
CA ILE A 71 -5.91 -5.87 -12.46
C ILE A 71 -4.72 -4.91 -12.48
N PRO A 72 -3.81 -5.01 -13.47
CA PRO A 72 -2.67 -4.11 -13.55
C PRO A 72 -3.08 -2.75 -14.09
N ILE A 73 -2.55 -1.68 -13.49
CA ILE A 73 -2.83 -0.30 -13.87
C ILE A 73 -1.49 0.42 -14.00
N ILE A 74 -1.10 0.76 -15.23
CA ILE A 74 0.19 1.40 -15.48
C ILE A 74 -0.05 2.91 -15.53
N GLU A 75 -0.09 3.49 -14.34
CA GLU A 75 -0.39 4.90 -14.13
C GLU A 75 0.35 5.43 -12.90
N ASP A 76 0.42 6.75 -12.79
CA ASP A 76 1.00 7.41 -11.63
C ASP A 76 -0.01 7.44 -10.47
N ALA A 77 0.37 6.86 -9.34
CA ALA A 77 -0.47 6.84 -8.14
C ALA A 77 -0.80 8.23 -7.59
N ARG A 78 -0.05 9.27 -7.99
CA ARG A 78 -0.36 10.66 -7.64
C ARG A 78 -1.63 11.18 -8.32
N HIS A 79 -2.09 10.50 -9.35
CA HIS A 79 -3.22 10.94 -10.17
C HIS A 79 -4.32 9.88 -10.23
N PRO A 80 -5.00 9.59 -9.09
CA PRO A 80 -6.04 8.56 -9.05
C PRO A 80 -7.20 8.82 -10.00
N ALA A 81 -7.45 10.07 -10.37
CA ALA A 81 -8.48 10.39 -11.35
C ALA A 81 -8.25 9.69 -12.70
N LYS A 82 -6.99 9.41 -13.06
CA LYS A 82 -6.68 8.76 -14.33
C LYS A 82 -7.11 7.30 -14.39
N TYR A 83 -7.22 6.63 -13.26
CA TYR A 83 -7.66 5.22 -13.22
C TYR A 83 -8.96 5.03 -12.44
N ARG A 84 -9.66 6.12 -12.18
CA ARG A 84 -10.91 6.11 -11.43
C ARG A 84 -11.95 5.14 -12.00
N MET A 85 -12.04 5.05 -13.33
CA MET A 85 -13.01 4.18 -13.98
C MET A 85 -12.66 2.68 -13.88
N LEU A 86 -11.43 2.37 -13.51
CA LEU A 86 -10.95 0.99 -13.44
C LEU A 86 -11.06 0.39 -12.03
N VAL A 87 -11.18 1.20 -11.00
CA VAL A 87 -11.11 0.78 -9.60
C VAL A 87 -12.45 1.01 -8.92
N GLY A 88 -13.00 -0.05 -8.34
CA GLY A 88 -14.17 0.05 -7.47
C GLY A 88 -13.76 0.38 -6.04
N SER A 89 -14.73 0.36 -5.11
CA SER A 89 -14.43 0.54 -3.69
C SER A 89 -13.56 -0.59 -3.18
N VAL A 90 -12.53 -0.26 -2.41
CA VAL A 90 -11.62 -1.25 -1.85
C VAL A 90 -11.68 -1.28 -0.32
N ASP A 91 -11.37 -2.43 0.24
CA ASP A 91 -11.34 -2.65 1.69
C ASP A 91 -10.02 -2.24 2.30
N THR A 92 -8.94 -2.37 1.54
CA THR A 92 -7.56 -2.14 2.01
C THR A 92 -6.72 -1.48 0.92
N ILE A 93 -5.90 -0.51 1.32
CA ILE A 93 -4.83 0.03 0.47
C ILE A 93 -3.51 -0.49 1.02
N PHE A 94 -2.69 -1.10 0.18
CA PHE A 94 -1.30 -1.39 0.50
C PHE A 94 -0.42 -0.44 -0.31
N ALA A 95 0.48 0.28 0.38
CA ALA A 95 1.34 1.26 -0.27
C ALA A 95 2.82 0.97 -0.02
N ASP A 96 3.58 0.93 -1.11
CA ASP A 96 5.03 0.81 -1.10
C ASP A 96 5.59 1.69 -2.22
N VAL A 97 5.42 2.99 -2.09
CA VAL A 97 5.67 3.96 -3.16
C VAL A 97 7.00 4.64 -2.93
N ALA A 98 7.83 4.47 -2.09
CA ALA A 98 9.20 5.01 -1.93
C ALA A 98 9.36 6.47 -2.44
N GLN A 99 8.39 7.33 -2.13
CA GLN A 99 8.38 8.74 -2.52
C GLN A 99 8.20 9.62 -1.30
N PRO A 100 8.81 10.84 -1.27
CA PRO A 100 8.65 11.75 -0.14
C PRO A 100 7.20 12.12 0.18
N ASP A 101 6.32 12.11 -0.83
CA ASP A 101 4.91 12.47 -0.69
C ASP A 101 4.00 11.25 -0.52
N GLN A 102 4.52 10.11 -0.04
CA GLN A 102 3.75 8.86 0.09
C GLN A 102 2.46 9.03 0.90
N ALA A 103 2.52 9.72 2.03
CA ALA A 103 1.33 9.91 2.87
C ALA A 103 0.23 10.65 2.11
N ARG A 104 0.59 11.66 1.33
CA ARG A 104 -0.36 12.39 0.49
C ARG A 104 -0.93 11.51 -0.60
N ILE A 105 -0.10 10.67 -1.23
CA ILE A 105 -0.55 9.73 -2.25
C ILE A 105 -1.57 8.76 -1.68
N VAL A 106 -1.29 8.17 -0.53
CA VAL A 106 -2.21 7.26 0.16
C VAL A 106 -3.52 7.96 0.50
N ALA A 107 -3.46 9.14 1.08
CA ALA A 107 -4.65 9.91 1.47
C ALA A 107 -5.52 10.24 0.26
N PHE A 108 -4.91 10.64 -0.85
CA PHE A 108 -5.62 10.99 -2.07
C PHE A 108 -6.31 9.78 -2.70
N ASN A 109 -5.62 8.64 -2.75
CA ASN A 109 -6.24 7.40 -3.22
C ASN A 109 -7.35 6.92 -2.28
N ALA A 110 -7.19 7.11 -0.98
CA ALA A 110 -8.23 6.75 -0.01
C ALA A 110 -9.52 7.54 -0.24
N GLU A 111 -9.42 8.83 -0.52
CA GLU A 111 -10.59 9.65 -0.83
C GLU A 111 -11.36 9.13 -2.04
N TYR A 112 -10.67 8.59 -3.03
CA TYR A 112 -11.30 8.07 -4.25
C TYR A 112 -11.87 6.67 -4.06
N PHE A 113 -11.16 5.79 -3.33
CA PHE A 113 -11.40 4.35 -3.44
C PHE A 113 -11.63 3.63 -2.12
N LEU A 114 -11.10 4.12 -1.00
CA LEU A 114 -11.12 3.36 0.25
C LEU A 114 -12.46 3.51 0.95
N LYS A 115 -13.05 2.39 1.33
CA LYS A 115 -14.29 2.38 2.12
C LYS A 115 -14.05 3.04 3.48
N ASN A 116 -15.06 3.74 3.99
CA ASN A 116 -15.01 4.24 5.36
C ASN A 116 -14.88 3.05 6.32
N GLY A 117 -13.95 3.14 7.25
CA GLY A 117 -13.61 2.00 8.13
C GLY A 117 -12.59 1.05 7.53
N GLY A 118 -12.22 1.22 6.26
CA GLY A 118 -11.15 0.43 5.63
C GLY A 118 -9.78 0.78 6.20
N HIS A 119 -8.77 0.05 5.78
CA HIS A 119 -7.43 0.17 6.35
C HIS A 119 -6.38 0.43 5.27
N ALA A 120 -5.33 1.15 5.65
CA ALA A 120 -4.12 1.28 4.84
C ALA A 120 -2.96 0.58 5.55
N VAL A 121 -2.21 -0.21 4.80
CA VAL A 121 -0.97 -0.84 5.25
C VAL A 121 0.14 -0.20 4.43
N ILE A 122 1.02 0.55 5.09
CA ILE A 122 1.99 1.40 4.43
C ILE A 122 3.40 0.99 4.80
N SER A 123 4.20 0.69 3.79
CA SER A 123 5.63 0.43 3.96
C SER A 123 6.38 1.75 3.81
N ILE A 124 7.08 2.15 4.85
CA ILE A 124 7.78 3.44 4.90
C ILE A 124 9.29 3.19 4.95
N LYS A 125 10.01 3.73 3.97
CA LYS A 125 11.46 3.78 4.00
C LYS A 125 11.89 5.20 4.35
N ALA A 126 12.44 5.38 5.53
CA ALA A 126 12.76 6.70 6.06
C ALA A 126 13.68 7.51 5.14
N SER A 127 14.73 6.88 4.60
CA SER A 127 15.70 7.55 3.73
C SER A 127 15.11 8.04 2.40
N CYS A 128 14.00 7.44 1.95
CA CYS A 128 13.31 7.89 0.74
C CYS A 128 12.45 9.14 0.99
N ILE A 129 12.09 9.40 2.24
CA ILE A 129 11.28 10.55 2.64
C ILE A 129 12.16 11.71 3.05
N ASP A 130 13.13 11.45 3.93
CA ASP A 130 14.11 12.44 4.36
C ASP A 130 15.40 11.71 4.74
N SER A 131 16.42 11.82 3.89
CA SER A 131 17.70 11.14 4.09
C SER A 131 18.54 11.76 5.21
N THR A 132 18.18 12.96 5.69
CA THR A 132 18.94 13.70 6.70
C THR A 132 18.38 13.53 8.11
N ALA A 133 17.13 13.12 8.24
CA ALA A 133 16.46 12.97 9.54
C ALA A 133 16.67 11.58 10.13
N GLN A 134 16.50 11.45 11.43
CA GLN A 134 16.49 10.15 12.09
C GLN A 134 15.23 9.37 11.67
N PRO A 135 15.34 8.05 11.45
CA PRO A 135 14.19 7.25 11.02
C PRO A 135 12.96 7.41 11.91
N GLU A 136 13.12 7.43 13.22
CA GLU A 136 12.00 7.58 14.16
C GLU A 136 11.27 8.90 13.97
N ALA A 137 12.01 9.97 13.69
CA ALA A 137 11.41 11.28 13.43
C ALA A 137 10.62 11.29 12.13
N VAL A 138 11.13 10.61 11.09
CA VAL A 138 10.45 10.47 9.81
C VAL A 138 9.15 9.70 9.99
N PHE A 139 9.18 8.56 10.69
CA PHE A 139 7.99 7.74 10.93
C PHE A 139 6.92 8.52 11.70
N ALA A 140 7.31 9.26 12.74
CA ALA A 140 6.39 10.08 13.52
C ALA A 140 5.74 11.16 12.65
N GLU A 141 6.50 11.79 11.79
CA GLU A 141 5.99 12.83 10.87
C GLU A 141 4.99 12.25 9.88
N GLU A 142 5.27 11.05 9.32
CA GLU A 142 4.36 10.39 8.40
C GLU A 142 3.06 10.00 9.10
N VAL A 143 3.14 9.51 10.33
CA VAL A 143 1.95 9.22 11.14
C VAL A 143 1.11 10.48 11.33
N ASN A 144 1.73 11.63 11.63
CA ASN A 144 1.03 12.90 11.80
C ASN A 144 0.35 13.35 10.51
N LYS A 145 1.00 13.20 9.36
CA LYS A 145 0.40 13.52 8.06
C LYS A 145 -0.85 12.69 7.81
N LEU A 146 -0.81 11.41 8.12
CA LEU A 146 -1.95 10.51 7.95
C LEU A 146 -3.09 10.84 8.90
N LYS A 147 -2.79 11.22 10.15
CA LYS A 147 -3.81 11.67 11.11
C LYS A 147 -4.59 12.87 10.57
N LYS A 148 -3.91 13.81 9.91
CA LYS A 148 -4.55 14.98 9.30
C LYS A 148 -5.42 14.62 8.10
N SER A 149 -5.25 13.42 7.54
CA SER A 149 -5.97 12.93 6.37
C SER A 149 -7.02 11.88 6.71
N SER A 150 -7.59 11.94 7.90
CA SER A 150 -8.67 11.08 8.37
C SER A 150 -8.24 9.63 8.65
N PHE A 151 -6.95 9.39 8.84
CA PHE A 151 -6.45 8.09 9.26
C PHE A 151 -6.18 8.04 10.75
N ARG A 152 -6.55 6.92 11.35
CA ARG A 152 -6.24 6.63 12.75
C ARG A 152 -5.18 5.52 12.79
N PRO A 153 -3.97 5.78 13.29
CA PRO A 153 -2.95 4.73 13.42
C PRO A 153 -3.41 3.60 14.34
N ARG A 154 -3.17 2.35 13.91
CA ARG A 154 -3.53 1.16 14.69
C ARG A 154 -2.30 0.41 15.16
N GLU A 155 -1.34 0.18 14.26
CA GLU A 155 -0.11 -0.53 14.55
C GLU A 155 1.04 0.12 13.81
N GLN A 156 2.21 0.11 14.41
CA GLN A 156 3.44 0.54 13.77
C GLN A 156 4.55 -0.40 14.21
N LEU A 157 5.35 -0.85 13.25
CA LEU A 157 6.43 -1.78 13.50
C LEU A 157 7.62 -1.44 12.63
N THR A 158 8.81 -1.37 13.24
CA THR A 158 10.04 -1.30 12.46
C THR A 158 10.38 -2.68 11.92
N LEU A 159 10.95 -2.74 10.71
CA LEU A 159 11.24 -4.01 10.04
C LEU A 159 12.65 -4.53 10.31
N GLU A 160 13.36 -3.96 11.28
CA GLU A 160 14.65 -4.50 11.70
C GLU A 160 14.46 -5.86 12.39
N PRO A 161 15.38 -6.80 12.21
CA PRO A 161 16.59 -6.72 11.39
C PRO A 161 16.42 -7.01 9.91
N TYR A 162 15.20 -7.22 9.44
CA TYR A 162 14.92 -7.65 8.06
C TYR A 162 15.19 -6.54 7.04
N GLU A 163 14.77 -5.32 7.35
CA GLU A 163 14.96 -4.14 6.51
C GLU A 163 15.34 -2.94 7.40
N ARG A 164 16.48 -2.31 7.11
CA ARG A 164 16.90 -1.10 7.83
C ARG A 164 16.10 0.11 7.38
N ASP A 165 15.84 1.02 8.31
CA ASP A 165 15.13 2.27 8.06
C ASP A 165 13.73 2.09 7.48
N HIS A 166 13.17 0.89 7.62
CA HIS A 166 11.82 0.58 7.20
C HIS A 166 10.88 0.42 8.39
N ALA A 167 9.66 0.84 8.20
CA ALA A 167 8.56 0.57 9.12
C ALA A 167 7.32 0.16 8.33
N MET A 168 6.47 -0.63 8.98
CA MET A 168 5.11 -0.89 8.49
C MET A 168 4.15 -0.15 9.40
N LEU A 169 3.23 0.58 8.80
CA LEU A 169 2.18 1.29 9.51
C LEU A 169 0.82 0.77 9.06
N VAL A 170 -0.03 0.42 10.03
CA VAL A 170 -1.43 0.07 9.77
C VAL A 170 -2.30 1.18 10.32
N ALA A 171 -3.15 1.76 9.49
CA ALA A 171 -4.04 2.84 9.88
C ALA A 171 -5.45 2.59 9.36
N GLN A 172 -6.43 2.99 10.15
CA GLN A 172 -7.84 2.88 9.76
C GLN A 172 -8.34 4.21 9.23
N TYR A 173 -9.03 4.15 8.09
CA TYR A 173 -9.63 5.33 7.48
C TYR A 173 -10.98 5.61 8.11
N GLN A 174 -11.12 6.79 8.69
CA GLN A 174 -12.37 7.25 9.28
C GLN A 174 -12.72 8.61 8.69
N ARG A 175 -13.51 8.58 7.65
CA ARG A 175 -13.96 9.78 6.96
C ARG A 175 -14.87 10.59 7.87
N HIS A 176 -14.54 11.85 8.05
CA HIS A 176 -15.44 12.78 8.74
C HIS A 176 -16.56 13.18 7.79
N LYS A 177 -17.76 13.22 8.31
CA LYS A 177 -18.92 13.72 7.56
C LYS A 177 -18.90 15.25 7.50
#